data_9ac48906c3cb85393873d41f35cd4524
#
_entry.id   9ac48906c3cb85393873d41f35cd4524
#
_cell.length_a   1.000
_cell.length_b   1.000
_cell.length_c   1.000
_cell.angle_alpha   90.00
_cell.angle_beta   90.00
_cell.angle_gamma   90.00
#
_symmetry.space_group_name_H-M   'P 1'
#
loop_
_entity.id
_entity.type
_entity.pdbx_description
1 polymer ?
#
loop_
_entity_poly.entity_id
_entity_poly.type
_entity_poly.pdbx_seq_one_letter_code
_entity_poly.pdbx_strand_id
1 'polypeptide(L)'
;MALAVFRQVKKAVANLNPHEVREAADRPVKIALMAPTSEALGRMETYLVPAHLSAERRAQAVRLLHRGPAADSDIEIYDASLLRPARAFAFDPESPDDSLRRILRAREDLTLPLSRHFYPFRKQAVHRIIRAVAKENALFCLMTALPDVVPGLGTIPWAVGEFGSDAAFLTMNQMRMAFSLAAASDRPVGYREQKHEIASLVAGAFGWRALARELAGKVPFGGGLIPKAAIAYAGTFAAGVSLERLYRLGYGFTREERRAAYEEALENGKQIAGMLLDGLRKPRAVPPADSKRAAMHRAI
;
A
#
# COMPACT_ATOMS: atom_id res chain seq x y z
N MET A 1 -30.34 8.33 5.77
CA MET A 1 -29.11 7.53 5.87
C MET A 1 -28.03 7.98 4.88
N ALA A 2 -28.27 8.06 3.58
CA ALA A 2 -27.30 8.50 2.59
C ALA A 2 -26.66 9.88 2.85
N LEU A 3 -27.45 10.89 3.24
CA LEU A 3 -26.98 12.24 3.60
C LEU A 3 -26.05 12.27 4.83
N ALA A 4 -26.28 11.40 5.81
CA ALA A 4 -25.41 11.29 6.98
C ALA A 4 -24.05 10.69 6.60
N VAL A 5 -24.04 9.62 5.79
CA VAL A 5 -22.81 9.01 5.28
C VAL A 5 -22.05 10.01 4.40
N PHE A 6 -22.73 10.76 3.52
CA PHE A 6 -22.07 11.78 2.69
C PHE A 6 -21.43 12.88 3.55
N ARG A 7 -22.10 13.34 4.63
CA ARG A 7 -21.49 14.30 5.56
C ARG A 7 -20.27 13.73 6.29
N GLN A 8 -20.30 12.46 6.71
CA GLN A 8 -19.18 11.80 7.36
C GLN A 8 -18.00 11.60 6.41
N VAL A 9 -18.26 11.16 5.16
CA VAL A 9 -17.23 11.07 4.12
C VAL A 9 -16.61 12.46 3.86
N LYS A 10 -17.44 13.51 3.72
CA LYS A 10 -16.94 14.87 3.52
C LYS A 10 -16.07 15.35 4.70
N LYS A 11 -16.46 15.04 5.95
CA LYS A 11 -15.67 15.37 7.14
C LYS A 11 -14.36 14.57 7.18
N ALA A 12 -14.38 13.27 6.85
CA ALA A 12 -13.18 12.42 6.77
C ALA A 12 -12.22 12.89 5.68
N VAL A 13 -12.74 13.28 4.51
CA VAL A 13 -11.94 13.84 3.41
C VAL A 13 -11.26 15.15 3.80
N ALA A 14 -11.96 16.01 4.56
CA ALA A 14 -11.38 17.28 5.02
C ALA A 14 -10.14 17.08 5.91
N ASN A 15 -9.98 15.92 6.52
CA ASN A 15 -8.84 15.57 7.36
C ASN A 15 -7.72 14.84 6.60
N LEU A 16 -7.92 14.53 5.29
CA LEU A 16 -6.86 13.97 4.47
C LEU A 16 -5.92 15.08 4.01
N ASN A 17 -4.65 14.95 4.33
CA ASN A 17 -3.63 15.91 3.93
C ASN A 17 -2.81 15.38 2.73
N PRO A 18 -3.14 15.74 1.47
CA PRO A 18 -2.36 15.33 0.31
C PRO A 18 -0.94 15.90 0.30
N HIS A 19 -0.68 16.94 1.11
CA HIS A 19 0.64 17.55 1.25
C HIS A 19 1.63 16.56 1.87
N GLU A 20 1.23 15.80 2.88
CA GLU A 20 2.08 14.76 3.51
C GLU A 20 2.47 13.68 2.51
N VAL A 21 1.53 13.25 1.66
CA VAL A 21 1.81 12.26 0.61
C VAL A 21 2.81 12.83 -0.42
N ARG A 22 2.67 14.11 -0.77
CA ARG A 22 3.58 14.81 -1.67
C ARG A 22 4.98 14.92 -1.08
N GLU A 23 5.09 15.40 0.13
CA GLU A 23 6.38 15.53 0.85
C GLU A 23 7.08 14.18 0.97
N ALA A 24 6.35 13.13 1.35
CA ALA A 24 6.90 11.79 1.44
C ALA A 24 7.39 11.27 0.07
N ALA A 25 6.67 11.59 -1.01
CA ALA A 25 7.03 11.15 -2.36
C ALA A 25 8.20 11.96 -2.96
N ASP A 26 8.25 13.27 -2.69
CA ASP A 26 9.27 14.17 -3.23
C ASP A 26 10.60 14.12 -2.44
N ARG A 27 10.62 13.41 -1.30
CA ARG A 27 11.84 13.17 -0.52
C ARG A 27 12.93 12.57 -1.40
N PRO A 28 14.13 13.15 -1.47
CA PRO A 28 15.25 12.53 -2.18
C PRO A 28 15.63 11.18 -1.55
N VAL A 29 15.89 10.16 -2.38
CA VAL A 29 16.39 8.85 -1.92
C VAL A 29 17.66 8.54 -2.66
N LYS A 30 18.78 8.43 -1.93
CA LYS A 30 20.09 8.15 -2.47
C LYS A 30 20.35 6.65 -2.49
N ILE A 31 20.73 6.12 -3.64
CA ILE A 31 21.05 4.70 -3.83
C ILE A 31 22.52 4.57 -4.17
N ALA A 32 23.26 3.81 -3.37
CA ALA A 32 24.63 3.42 -3.66
C ALA A 32 24.65 2.07 -4.39
N LEU A 33 25.35 2.00 -5.52
CA LEU A 33 25.46 0.81 -6.36
C LEU A 33 26.86 0.24 -6.29
N MET A 34 26.97 -1.05 -6.01
CA MET A 34 28.20 -1.81 -5.96
C MET A 34 28.17 -2.97 -6.95
N ALA A 35 29.13 -3.03 -7.83
CA ALA A 35 29.26 -4.09 -8.83
C ALA A 35 30.74 -4.45 -9.04
N PRO A 36 31.05 -5.69 -9.51
CA PRO A 36 32.42 -6.15 -9.70
C PRO A 36 33.10 -5.49 -10.90
N THR A 37 32.34 -5.02 -11.88
CA THR A 37 32.84 -4.38 -13.08
C THR A 37 32.03 -3.15 -13.45
N SER A 38 32.62 -2.24 -14.23
CA SER A 38 31.93 -1.05 -14.75
C SER A 38 30.77 -1.43 -15.67
N GLU A 39 30.84 -2.56 -16.37
CA GLU A 39 29.76 -3.06 -17.20
C GLU A 39 28.56 -3.53 -16.36
N ALA A 40 28.80 -4.31 -15.30
CA ALA A 40 27.74 -4.73 -14.37
C ALA A 40 27.09 -3.51 -13.71
N LEU A 41 27.88 -2.53 -13.29
CA LEU A 41 27.38 -1.26 -12.74
C LEU A 41 26.51 -0.52 -13.75
N GLY A 42 26.96 -0.43 -15.01
CA GLY A 42 26.19 0.20 -16.09
C GLY A 42 24.87 -0.50 -16.37
N ARG A 43 24.80 -1.84 -16.26
CA ARG A 43 23.53 -2.60 -16.36
C ARG A 43 22.56 -2.22 -15.24
N MET A 44 23.04 -2.15 -13.98
CA MET A 44 22.22 -1.74 -12.83
C MET A 44 21.68 -0.31 -13.00
N GLU A 45 22.52 0.62 -13.42
CA GLU A 45 22.11 2.01 -13.69
C GLU A 45 21.09 2.09 -14.81
N THR A 46 21.33 1.42 -15.94
CA THR A 46 20.40 1.38 -17.08
C THR A 46 19.06 0.79 -16.70
N TYR A 47 19.04 -0.22 -15.83
CA TYR A 47 17.81 -0.79 -15.30
C TYR A 47 17.06 0.22 -14.42
N LEU A 48 17.75 0.88 -13.48
CA LEU A 48 17.13 1.84 -12.57
C LEU A 48 16.70 3.13 -13.27
N VAL A 49 17.43 3.54 -14.32
CA VAL A 49 17.17 4.77 -15.08
C VAL A 49 17.01 4.44 -16.57
N PRO A 50 15.85 3.87 -16.97
CA PRO A 50 15.62 3.43 -18.34
C PRO A 50 15.69 4.57 -19.35
N ALA A 51 16.18 4.25 -20.58
CA ALA A 51 16.37 5.23 -21.65
C ALA A 51 15.09 5.90 -22.16
N HIS A 52 13.93 5.25 -21.99
CA HIS A 52 12.63 5.79 -22.42
C HIS A 52 12.10 6.95 -21.57
N LEU A 53 12.72 7.24 -20.42
CA LEU A 53 12.37 8.39 -19.61
C LEU A 53 12.80 9.70 -20.29
N SER A 54 12.09 10.80 -20.00
CA SER A 54 12.51 12.13 -20.43
C SER A 54 13.91 12.48 -19.93
N ALA A 55 14.63 13.34 -20.66
CA ALA A 55 15.98 13.77 -20.28
C ALA A 55 16.01 14.37 -18.87
N GLU A 56 14.99 15.15 -18.51
CA GLU A 56 14.86 15.75 -17.19
C GLU A 56 14.73 14.69 -16.09
N ARG A 57 13.84 13.69 -16.27
CA ARG A 57 13.63 12.61 -15.31
C ARG A 57 14.87 11.74 -15.15
N ARG A 58 15.56 11.45 -16.24
CA ARG A 58 16.83 10.73 -16.19
C ARG A 58 17.88 11.51 -15.39
N ALA A 59 18.02 12.80 -15.67
CA ALA A 59 18.98 13.66 -14.94
C ALA A 59 18.68 13.71 -13.44
N GLN A 60 17.41 13.81 -13.05
CA GLN A 60 16.99 13.77 -11.65
C GLN A 60 17.35 12.43 -11.00
N ALA A 61 17.01 11.30 -11.62
CA ALA A 61 17.29 9.97 -11.09
C ALA A 61 18.81 9.69 -10.98
N VAL A 62 19.60 10.06 -11.99
CA VAL A 62 21.06 9.88 -11.99
C VAL A 62 21.72 10.63 -10.83
N ARG A 63 21.24 11.82 -10.47
CA ARG A 63 21.77 12.59 -9.31
C ARG A 63 21.59 11.87 -7.97
N LEU A 64 20.65 10.93 -7.88
CA LEU A 64 20.36 10.14 -6.69
C LEU A 64 21.10 8.79 -6.68
N LEU A 65 21.82 8.44 -7.75
CA LEU A 65 22.66 7.24 -7.82
C LEU A 65 24.11 7.58 -7.54
N HIS A 66 24.72 6.76 -6.67
CA HIS A 66 26.16 6.83 -6.36
C HIS A 66 26.85 5.55 -6.80
N ARG A 67 28.00 5.67 -7.44
CA ARG A 67 28.87 4.56 -7.81
C ARG A 67 29.82 4.27 -6.66
N GLY A 68 29.74 3.07 -6.10
CA GLY A 68 30.52 2.68 -4.93
C GLY A 68 29.88 3.11 -3.60
N PRO A 69 30.58 2.86 -2.48
CA PRO A 69 30.09 3.17 -1.14
C PRO A 69 29.83 4.66 -0.95
N ALA A 70 28.69 5.00 -0.34
CA ALA A 70 28.34 6.36 0.00
C ALA A 70 27.76 6.40 1.43
N ALA A 71 28.38 7.16 2.31
CA ALA A 71 28.00 7.21 3.74
C ALA A 71 26.59 7.77 3.98
N ASP A 72 26.09 8.59 3.05
CA ASP A 72 24.79 9.24 3.11
C ASP A 72 23.73 8.56 2.24
N SER A 73 23.96 7.30 1.81
CA SER A 73 23.00 6.52 1.05
C SER A 73 21.87 6.00 1.93
N ASP A 74 20.62 6.12 1.44
CA ASP A 74 19.43 5.51 2.07
C ASP A 74 19.39 4.00 1.85
N ILE A 75 19.93 3.53 0.71
CA ILE A 75 19.93 2.14 0.25
C ILE A 75 21.27 1.82 -0.41
N GLU A 76 21.83 0.65 -0.06
CA GLU A 76 22.97 0.07 -0.73
C GLU A 76 22.52 -1.16 -1.54
N ILE A 77 22.82 -1.18 -2.85
CA ILE A 77 22.47 -2.29 -3.74
C ILE A 77 23.76 -2.87 -4.34
N TYR A 78 23.97 -4.13 -4.09
CA TYR A 78 25.11 -4.90 -4.57
C TYR A 78 24.68 -5.82 -5.71
N ASP A 79 25.49 -5.93 -6.75
CA ASP A 79 25.37 -7.03 -7.72
C ASP A 79 25.34 -8.37 -6.96
N ALA A 80 24.49 -9.31 -7.39
CA ALA A 80 24.29 -10.57 -6.69
C ALA A 80 25.55 -11.42 -6.54
N SER A 81 26.57 -11.19 -7.38
CA SER A 81 27.87 -11.88 -7.33
C SER A 81 28.79 -11.39 -6.20
N LEU A 82 28.48 -10.24 -5.58
CA LEU A 82 29.30 -9.67 -4.54
C LEU A 82 28.85 -10.09 -3.14
N LEU A 83 29.80 -10.26 -2.22
CA LEU A 83 29.52 -10.31 -0.80
C LEU A 83 29.03 -8.93 -0.34
N ARG A 84 27.98 -8.91 0.46
CA ARG A 84 27.35 -7.67 0.92
C ARG A 84 27.08 -7.67 2.41
N PRO A 85 27.05 -6.50 3.05
CA PRO A 85 26.56 -6.34 4.43
C PRO A 85 25.10 -6.80 4.58
N ALA A 86 24.73 -7.25 5.79
CA ALA A 86 23.36 -7.73 6.06
C ALA A 86 22.26 -6.68 5.79
N ARG A 87 22.60 -5.39 5.93
CA ARG A 87 21.68 -4.25 5.65
C ARG A 87 21.51 -3.95 4.18
N ALA A 88 22.41 -4.43 3.31
CA ALA A 88 22.41 -4.14 1.88
C ALA A 88 21.55 -5.14 1.10
N PHE A 89 21.12 -4.74 -0.09
CA PHE A 89 20.27 -5.54 -0.97
C PHE A 89 21.07 -6.13 -2.12
N ALA A 90 20.68 -7.34 -2.56
CA ALA A 90 21.21 -7.92 -3.77
C ALA A 90 20.36 -7.51 -4.98
N PHE A 91 21.01 -7.12 -6.06
CA PHE A 91 20.43 -6.99 -7.37
C PHE A 91 20.77 -8.23 -8.19
N ASP A 92 19.74 -8.97 -8.58
CA ASP A 92 19.85 -10.12 -9.46
C ASP A 92 19.38 -9.70 -10.85
N PRO A 93 20.29 -9.65 -11.85
CA PRO A 93 19.93 -9.27 -13.20
C PRO A 93 18.95 -10.24 -13.89
N GLU A 94 18.91 -11.52 -13.46
CA GLU A 94 17.96 -12.51 -13.99
C GLU A 94 16.54 -12.33 -13.41
N SER A 95 16.45 -11.77 -12.21
CA SER A 95 15.18 -11.50 -11.53
C SER A 95 15.15 -10.11 -10.86
N PRO A 96 15.28 -9.03 -11.62
CA PRO A 96 15.40 -7.68 -11.06
C PRO A 96 14.14 -7.23 -10.32
N ASP A 97 12.96 -7.62 -10.78
CA ASP A 97 11.68 -7.32 -10.11
C ASP A 97 11.62 -7.92 -8.70
N ASP A 98 12.22 -9.10 -8.46
CA ASP A 98 12.30 -9.72 -7.14
C ASP A 98 13.22 -8.93 -6.20
N SER A 99 14.32 -8.42 -6.75
CA SER A 99 15.23 -7.55 -6.02
C SER A 99 14.52 -6.28 -5.55
N LEU A 100 13.77 -5.61 -6.43
CA LEU A 100 12.97 -4.43 -6.06
C LEU A 100 11.88 -4.76 -5.03
N ARG A 101 11.20 -5.92 -5.16
CA ARG A 101 10.22 -6.35 -4.16
C ARG A 101 10.82 -6.56 -2.78
N ARG A 102 12.04 -7.11 -2.68
CA ARG A 102 12.76 -7.26 -1.40
C ARG A 102 13.08 -5.91 -0.78
N ILE A 103 13.57 -4.95 -1.56
CA ILE A 103 13.85 -3.58 -1.11
C ILE A 103 12.58 -2.94 -0.55
N LEU A 104 11.49 -2.93 -1.31
CA LEU A 104 10.22 -2.33 -0.88
C LEU A 104 9.58 -3.01 0.33
N ARG A 105 9.87 -4.31 0.57
CA ARG A 105 9.42 -5.01 1.80
C ARG A 105 10.21 -4.59 3.02
N ALA A 106 11.51 -4.40 2.88
CA ALA A 106 12.39 -4.04 3.98
C ALA A 106 12.34 -2.53 4.30
N ARG A 107 12.11 -1.70 3.28
CA ARG A 107 12.09 -0.24 3.38
C ARG A 107 10.73 0.30 2.92
N GLU A 108 9.70 0.00 3.70
CA GLU A 108 8.33 0.46 3.46
C GLU A 108 8.23 1.98 3.46
N ASP A 109 9.03 2.63 4.30
CA ASP A 109 9.18 4.09 4.42
C ASP A 109 9.62 4.76 3.11
N LEU A 110 10.31 4.04 2.24
CA LEU A 110 10.80 4.53 0.96
C LEU A 110 9.93 4.13 -0.25
N THR A 111 8.76 3.53 -0.04
CA THR A 111 7.91 3.06 -1.14
C THR A 111 7.53 4.19 -2.10
N LEU A 112 7.07 5.33 -1.59
CA LEU A 112 6.67 6.47 -2.41
C LEU A 112 7.85 7.13 -3.10
N PRO A 113 8.93 7.56 -2.40
CA PRO A 113 10.01 8.26 -3.06
C PRO A 113 10.78 7.36 -4.05
N LEU A 114 10.98 6.06 -3.77
CA LEU A 114 11.59 5.14 -4.73
C LEU A 114 10.78 5.02 -6.02
N SER A 115 9.46 4.88 -5.91
CA SER A 115 8.60 4.77 -7.10
C SER A 115 8.49 6.09 -7.88
N ARG A 116 8.60 7.22 -7.21
CA ARG A 116 8.56 8.54 -7.83
C ARG A 116 9.83 8.84 -8.60
N HIS A 117 10.99 8.59 -8.00
CA HIS A 117 12.28 8.90 -8.59
C HIS A 117 12.80 7.82 -9.54
N PHE A 118 12.45 6.54 -9.31
CA PHE A 118 12.96 5.41 -10.08
C PHE A 118 11.82 4.60 -10.69
N TYR A 119 11.66 4.72 -12.00
CA TYR A 119 10.57 4.11 -12.77
C TYR A 119 10.35 2.60 -12.51
N PRO A 120 11.40 1.74 -12.42
CA PRO A 120 11.20 0.30 -12.22
C PRO A 120 10.50 -0.05 -10.90
N PHE A 121 10.61 0.79 -9.87
CA PHE A 121 9.91 0.57 -8.60
C PHE A 121 8.39 0.80 -8.69
N ARG A 122 7.90 1.54 -9.69
CA ARG A 122 6.48 1.96 -9.78
C ARG A 122 5.52 0.80 -9.74
N LYS A 123 5.71 -0.20 -10.60
CA LYS A 123 4.84 -1.38 -10.67
C LYS A 123 4.71 -2.08 -9.31
N GLN A 124 5.83 -2.34 -8.66
CA GLN A 124 5.87 -3.05 -7.38
C GLN A 124 5.29 -2.20 -6.24
N ALA A 125 5.60 -0.90 -6.21
CA ALA A 125 5.07 0.05 -5.24
C ALA A 125 3.54 0.19 -5.35
N VAL A 126 3.02 0.37 -6.55
CA VAL A 126 1.58 0.48 -6.82
C VAL A 126 0.84 -0.77 -6.36
N HIS A 127 1.31 -1.96 -6.73
CA HIS A 127 0.71 -3.22 -6.28
C HIS A 127 0.75 -3.37 -4.75
N ARG A 128 1.84 -2.92 -4.12
CA ARG A 128 1.99 -2.93 -2.67
C ARG A 128 0.99 -1.99 -2.00
N ILE A 129 0.86 -0.75 -2.48
CA ILE A 129 -0.08 0.25 -1.96
C ILE A 129 -1.51 -0.28 -2.04
N ILE A 130 -1.93 -0.78 -3.19
CA ILE A 130 -3.28 -1.32 -3.40
C ILE A 130 -3.57 -2.46 -2.41
N ARG A 131 -2.66 -3.43 -2.31
CA ARG A 131 -2.84 -4.57 -1.40
C ARG A 131 -2.83 -4.18 0.07
N ALA A 132 -2.00 -3.21 0.46
CA ALA A 132 -1.95 -2.73 1.83
C ALA A 132 -3.27 -2.07 2.23
N VAL A 133 -3.78 -1.13 1.43
CA VAL A 133 -5.04 -0.43 1.72
C VAL A 133 -6.25 -1.39 1.66
N ALA A 134 -6.25 -2.35 0.72
CA ALA A 134 -7.30 -3.36 0.65
C ALA A 134 -7.32 -4.24 1.92
N LYS A 135 -6.14 -4.64 2.43
CA LYS A 135 -6.02 -5.38 3.70
C LYS A 135 -6.42 -4.54 4.91
N GLU A 136 -6.04 -3.26 4.96
CA GLU A 136 -6.47 -2.33 6.02
C GLU A 136 -7.99 -2.25 6.08
N ASN A 137 -8.65 -2.10 4.93
CA ASN A 137 -10.10 -2.03 4.85
C ASN A 137 -10.78 -3.34 5.26
N ALA A 138 -10.23 -4.49 4.86
CA ALA A 138 -10.72 -5.79 5.31
C ALA A 138 -10.56 -5.98 6.83
N LEU A 139 -9.40 -5.63 7.37
CA LEU A 139 -9.11 -5.70 8.80
C LEU A 139 -10.06 -4.79 9.59
N PHE A 140 -10.27 -3.57 9.14
CA PHE A 140 -11.21 -2.64 9.77
C PHE A 140 -12.63 -3.25 9.85
N CYS A 141 -13.11 -3.86 8.76
CA CYS A 141 -14.41 -4.52 8.76
C CYS A 141 -14.49 -5.73 9.71
N LEU A 142 -13.39 -6.47 9.89
CA LEU A 142 -13.34 -7.54 10.89
C LEU A 142 -13.39 -6.97 12.30
N MET A 143 -12.61 -5.94 12.58
CA MET A 143 -12.52 -5.32 13.91
C MET A 143 -13.83 -4.68 14.34
N THR A 144 -14.52 -3.95 13.45
CA THR A 144 -15.82 -3.32 13.76
C THR A 144 -16.94 -4.33 13.94
N ALA A 145 -16.79 -5.53 13.44
CA ALA A 145 -17.78 -6.60 13.57
C ALA A 145 -17.50 -7.54 14.77
N LEU A 146 -16.37 -7.39 15.47
CA LEU A 146 -15.95 -8.20 16.63
C LEU A 146 -15.62 -7.34 17.86
N PRO A 147 -16.52 -6.47 18.33
CA PRO A 147 -16.22 -5.55 19.43
C PRO A 147 -15.81 -6.27 20.72
N ASP A 148 -16.34 -7.47 20.97
CA ASP A 148 -16.13 -8.22 22.22
C ASP A 148 -14.97 -9.23 22.19
N VAL A 149 -14.38 -9.47 21.02
CA VAL A 149 -13.38 -10.56 20.83
C VAL A 149 -11.94 -10.05 20.85
N VAL A 150 -11.72 -8.76 20.63
CA VAL A 150 -10.36 -8.17 20.60
C VAL A 150 -10.16 -7.27 21.81
N PRO A 151 -9.48 -7.74 22.89
CA PRO A 151 -9.10 -6.90 24.01
C PRO A 151 -8.19 -5.75 23.52
N GLY A 152 -8.56 -4.50 23.86
CA GLY A 152 -7.76 -3.33 23.51
C GLY A 152 -8.24 -2.54 22.28
N LEU A 153 -9.36 -2.89 21.64
CA LEU A 153 -9.99 -2.05 20.61
C LEU A 153 -10.40 -0.66 21.14
N GLY A 154 -10.68 -0.55 22.46
CA GLY A 154 -10.90 0.74 23.12
C GLY A 154 -9.67 1.65 23.15
N THR A 155 -8.48 1.13 22.79
CA THR A 155 -7.23 1.90 22.69
C THR A 155 -6.91 2.35 21.24
N ILE A 156 -7.80 2.10 20.28
CA ILE A 156 -7.75 2.68 18.94
C ILE A 156 -8.76 3.83 18.88
N PRO A 157 -8.45 5.01 19.48
CA PRO A 157 -9.44 6.08 19.69
C PRO A 157 -9.98 6.66 18.37
N TRP A 158 -9.20 6.58 17.30
CA TRP A 158 -9.54 7.16 16.00
C TRP A 158 -10.39 6.26 15.10
N ALA A 159 -10.37 4.93 15.32
CA ALA A 159 -11.01 3.99 14.40
C ALA A 159 -12.53 3.85 14.63
N VAL A 160 -13.02 4.04 15.84
CA VAL A 160 -14.42 3.76 16.21
C VAL A 160 -15.23 5.04 16.51
N GLY A 161 -14.59 6.08 17.04
CA GLY A 161 -15.27 7.30 17.49
C GLY A 161 -15.51 8.35 16.41
N GLU A 162 -14.58 8.51 15.46
CA GLU A 162 -14.65 9.59 14.47
C GLU A 162 -15.42 9.24 13.19
N PHE A 163 -15.47 7.97 12.80
CA PHE A 163 -15.98 7.60 11.48
C PHE A 163 -17.41 7.07 11.45
N GLY A 164 -18.13 6.99 12.51
CA GLY A 164 -19.59 6.70 12.57
C GLY A 164 -20.20 5.72 11.56
N SER A 165 -19.46 5.30 10.52
CA SER A 165 -19.81 4.24 9.58
C SER A 165 -18.59 3.64 8.87
N ASP A 166 -18.60 2.32 8.68
CA ASP A 166 -17.58 1.57 7.90
C ASP A 166 -17.34 2.19 6.51
N ALA A 167 -18.40 2.69 5.87
CA ALA A 167 -18.29 3.24 4.52
C ALA A 167 -17.51 4.56 4.46
N ALA A 168 -17.57 5.38 5.50
CA ALA A 168 -16.77 6.62 5.56
C ALA A 168 -15.28 6.28 5.67
N PHE A 169 -14.91 5.37 6.57
CA PHE A 169 -13.53 4.92 6.73
C PHE A 169 -12.96 4.29 5.44
N LEU A 170 -13.71 3.34 4.86
CA LEU A 170 -13.31 2.66 3.62
C LEU A 170 -13.07 3.66 2.47
N THR A 171 -13.96 4.65 2.32
CA THR A 171 -13.85 5.66 1.29
C THR A 171 -12.67 6.58 1.53
N MET A 172 -12.42 7.00 2.77
CA MET A 172 -11.26 7.81 3.14
C MET A 172 -9.95 7.08 2.80
N ASN A 173 -9.83 5.81 3.17
CA ASN A 173 -8.65 5.01 2.82
C ASN A 173 -8.47 4.88 1.31
N GLN A 174 -9.56 4.73 0.53
CA GLN A 174 -9.47 4.71 -0.93
C GLN A 174 -9.02 6.05 -1.51
N MET A 175 -9.41 7.19 -0.93
CA MET A 175 -8.91 8.50 -1.35
C MET A 175 -7.41 8.66 -1.04
N ARG A 176 -6.98 8.26 0.18
CA ARG A 176 -5.56 8.22 0.53
C ARG A 176 -4.77 7.32 -0.44
N MET A 177 -5.34 6.17 -0.82
CA MET A 177 -4.78 5.31 -1.85
C MET A 177 -4.65 6.04 -3.18
N ALA A 178 -5.66 6.78 -3.63
CA ALA A 178 -5.60 7.53 -4.88
C ALA A 178 -4.45 8.56 -4.88
N PHE A 179 -4.25 9.30 -3.80
CA PHE A 179 -3.10 10.20 -3.65
C PHE A 179 -1.77 9.45 -3.70
N SER A 180 -1.66 8.33 -2.98
CA SER A 180 -0.43 7.52 -2.96
C SER A 180 -0.13 6.90 -4.32
N LEU A 181 -1.15 6.45 -5.06
CA LEU A 181 -1.00 5.92 -6.41
C LEU A 181 -0.61 7.01 -7.41
N ALA A 182 -1.18 8.21 -7.30
CA ALA A 182 -0.78 9.36 -8.11
C ALA A 182 0.70 9.70 -7.86
N ALA A 183 1.12 9.79 -6.58
CA ALA A 183 2.50 10.03 -6.20
C ALA A 183 3.46 8.97 -6.75
N ALA A 184 3.14 7.68 -6.56
CA ALA A 184 3.93 6.56 -7.04
C ALA A 184 4.01 6.50 -8.59
N SER A 185 3.00 7.02 -9.28
CA SER A 185 2.93 7.12 -10.74
C SER A 185 3.52 8.43 -11.29
N ASP A 186 4.20 9.20 -10.45
CA ASP A 186 4.84 10.46 -10.80
C ASP A 186 3.85 11.51 -11.34
N ARG A 187 2.65 11.52 -10.78
CA ARG A 187 1.62 12.52 -11.08
C ARG A 187 1.54 13.56 -9.98
N PRO A 188 1.05 14.77 -10.29
CA PRO A 188 0.74 15.75 -9.26
C PRO A 188 -0.26 15.20 -8.26
N VAL A 189 -0.11 15.58 -6.98
CA VAL A 189 -0.97 15.11 -5.88
C VAL A 189 -1.70 16.28 -5.26
N GLY A 190 -3.02 16.17 -5.14
CA GLY A 190 -3.87 17.18 -4.52
C GLY A 190 -5.35 16.95 -4.79
N TYR A 191 -6.20 17.67 -4.06
CA TYR A 191 -7.66 17.54 -4.25
C TYR A 191 -8.14 18.02 -5.62
N ARG A 192 -7.48 19.02 -6.19
CA ARG A 192 -7.83 19.57 -7.52
C ARG A 192 -7.41 18.59 -8.61
N GLU A 193 -6.25 18.00 -8.45
CA GLU A 193 -5.61 17.06 -9.39
C GLU A 193 -6.38 15.75 -9.47
N GLN A 194 -6.85 15.22 -8.33
CA GLN A 194 -7.60 13.96 -8.25
C GLN A 194 -9.12 14.16 -8.08
N LYS A 195 -9.69 15.31 -8.44
CA LYS A 195 -11.10 15.62 -8.23
C LYS A 195 -12.06 14.59 -8.86
N HIS A 196 -11.73 14.07 -10.03
CA HIS A 196 -12.55 13.11 -10.76
C HIS A 196 -12.47 11.72 -10.13
N GLU A 197 -11.27 11.30 -9.73
CA GLU A 197 -11.01 10.05 -9.02
C GLU A 197 -11.74 10.04 -7.67
N ILE A 198 -11.63 11.11 -6.91
CA ILE A 198 -12.31 11.28 -5.61
C ILE A 198 -13.82 11.23 -5.80
N ALA A 199 -14.37 11.95 -6.78
CA ALA A 199 -15.80 11.92 -7.08
C ALA A 199 -16.27 10.50 -7.45
N SER A 200 -15.48 9.77 -8.24
CA SER A 200 -15.75 8.38 -8.62
C SER A 200 -15.71 7.43 -7.41
N LEU A 201 -14.75 7.59 -6.50
CA LEU A 201 -14.64 6.79 -5.28
C LEU A 201 -15.81 7.04 -4.33
N VAL A 202 -16.21 8.30 -4.14
CA VAL A 202 -17.38 8.68 -3.33
C VAL A 202 -18.66 8.12 -3.92
N ALA A 203 -18.86 8.26 -5.23
CA ALA A 203 -20.02 7.68 -5.93
C ALA A 203 -20.00 6.14 -5.84
N GLY A 204 -18.83 5.52 -5.98
CA GLY A 204 -18.64 4.08 -5.84
C GLY A 204 -18.99 3.55 -4.45
N ALA A 205 -18.75 4.33 -3.38
CA ALA A 205 -19.09 3.95 -2.02
C ALA A 205 -20.58 3.64 -1.82
N PHE A 206 -21.47 4.25 -2.61
CA PHE A 206 -22.91 3.94 -2.62
C PHE A 206 -23.23 2.69 -3.47
N GLY A 207 -22.52 2.47 -4.58
CA GLY A 207 -22.71 1.30 -5.46
C GLY A 207 -22.25 -0.01 -4.79
N TRP A 208 -21.16 0.01 -4.04
CA TRP A 208 -20.66 -1.17 -3.32
C TRP A 208 -21.62 -1.69 -2.24
N ARG A 209 -22.42 -0.79 -1.61
CA ARG A 209 -23.45 -1.21 -0.65
C ARG A 209 -24.58 -2.00 -1.31
N ALA A 210 -24.94 -1.65 -2.54
CA ALA A 210 -25.94 -2.40 -3.28
C ALA A 210 -25.41 -3.78 -3.67
N LEU A 211 -24.17 -3.84 -4.19
CA LEU A 211 -23.51 -5.09 -4.55
C LEU A 211 -23.24 -5.97 -3.30
N ALA A 212 -22.80 -5.38 -2.19
CA ALA A 212 -22.60 -6.11 -0.95
C ALA A 212 -23.90 -6.72 -0.42
N ARG A 213 -25.03 -6.04 -0.53
CA ARG A 213 -26.35 -6.58 -0.14
C ARG A 213 -26.81 -7.72 -1.06
N GLU A 214 -26.59 -7.57 -2.38
CA GLU A 214 -26.91 -8.62 -3.34
C GLU A 214 -26.08 -9.90 -3.09
N LEU A 215 -24.80 -9.74 -2.80
CA LEU A 215 -23.89 -10.86 -2.53
C LEU A 215 -24.11 -11.48 -1.15
N ALA A 216 -24.43 -10.67 -0.13
CA ALA A 216 -24.76 -11.17 1.21
C ALA A 216 -26.02 -12.07 1.19
N GLY A 217 -26.99 -11.78 0.31
CA GLY A 217 -28.18 -12.62 0.12
C GLY A 217 -27.89 -13.98 -0.54
N LYS A 218 -26.74 -14.15 -1.18
CA LYS A 218 -26.32 -15.40 -1.86
C LYS A 218 -25.37 -16.26 -1.01
N VAL A 219 -24.93 -15.79 0.17
CA VAL A 219 -24.04 -16.56 1.05
C VAL A 219 -24.89 -17.41 1.99
N PRO A 220 -24.82 -18.76 1.90
CA PRO A 220 -25.47 -19.63 2.89
C PRO A 220 -24.91 -19.33 4.29
N PHE A 221 -25.80 -19.30 5.30
CA PHE A 221 -25.45 -19.01 6.72
C PHE A 221 -25.10 -17.57 7.06
N GLY A 222 -26.01 -16.63 6.75
CA GLY A 222 -26.13 -15.32 7.41
C GLY A 222 -24.82 -14.54 7.58
N GLY A 223 -24.54 -13.62 6.67
CA GLY A 223 -23.65 -12.47 6.85
C GLY A 223 -22.40 -12.63 7.75
N GLY A 224 -21.60 -13.67 7.55
CA GLY A 224 -20.40 -13.90 8.36
C GLY A 224 -19.34 -12.80 8.21
N LEU A 225 -18.45 -12.69 9.17
CA LEU A 225 -17.34 -11.71 9.23
C LEU A 225 -16.45 -11.79 7.99
N ILE A 226 -16.13 -12.99 7.53
CA ILE A 226 -15.28 -13.24 6.37
C ILE A 226 -15.87 -12.63 5.09
N PRO A 227 -17.16 -12.83 4.72
CA PRO A 227 -17.77 -12.17 3.57
C PRO A 227 -17.71 -10.65 3.62
N LYS A 228 -18.00 -10.03 4.77
CA LYS A 228 -17.94 -8.56 4.93
C LYS A 228 -16.52 -8.03 4.65
N ALA A 229 -15.51 -8.65 5.22
CA ALA A 229 -14.12 -8.29 5.04
C ALA A 229 -13.63 -8.57 3.60
N ALA A 230 -14.05 -9.68 3.00
CA ALA A 230 -13.71 -10.03 1.61
C ALA A 230 -14.29 -9.01 0.62
N ILE A 231 -15.53 -8.56 0.82
CA ILE A 231 -16.17 -7.51 0.01
C ILE A 231 -15.41 -6.18 0.15
N ALA A 232 -15.02 -5.80 1.36
CA ALA A 232 -14.24 -4.58 1.60
C ALA A 232 -12.86 -4.63 0.91
N TYR A 233 -12.19 -5.79 0.99
CA TYR A 233 -10.94 -6.05 0.27
C TYR A 233 -11.13 -5.92 -1.22
N ALA A 234 -12.07 -6.65 -1.80
CA ALA A 234 -12.31 -6.73 -3.24
C ALA A 234 -12.69 -5.37 -3.84
N GLY A 235 -13.58 -4.63 -3.17
CA GLY A 235 -13.98 -3.30 -3.60
C GLY A 235 -12.83 -2.31 -3.62
N THR A 236 -11.98 -2.35 -2.59
CA THR A 236 -10.79 -1.49 -2.50
C THR A 236 -9.74 -1.89 -3.53
N PHE A 237 -9.50 -3.18 -3.70
CA PHE A 237 -8.55 -3.70 -4.68
C PHE A 237 -8.97 -3.34 -6.12
N ALA A 238 -10.23 -3.59 -6.50
CA ALA A 238 -10.75 -3.25 -7.83
C ALA A 238 -10.69 -1.73 -8.11
N ALA A 239 -10.98 -0.89 -7.10
CA ALA A 239 -10.81 0.56 -7.21
C ALA A 239 -9.34 0.93 -7.44
N GLY A 240 -8.43 0.31 -6.70
CA GLY A 240 -6.99 0.55 -6.81
C GLY A 240 -6.42 0.20 -8.18
N VAL A 241 -6.73 -1.00 -8.70
CA VAL A 241 -6.25 -1.41 -10.04
C VAL A 241 -6.87 -0.59 -11.16
N SER A 242 -8.12 -0.11 -10.99
CA SER A 242 -8.73 0.82 -11.94
C SER A 242 -8.04 2.18 -11.94
N LEU A 243 -7.66 2.70 -10.77
CA LEU A 243 -6.88 3.93 -10.64
C LEU A 243 -5.46 3.78 -11.22
N GLU A 244 -4.78 2.66 -10.95
CA GLU A 244 -3.48 2.36 -11.56
C GLU A 244 -3.55 2.42 -13.07
N ARG A 245 -4.55 1.76 -13.65
CA ARG A 245 -4.75 1.77 -15.10
C ARG A 245 -5.01 3.17 -15.63
N LEU A 246 -5.85 3.96 -14.92
CA LEU A 246 -6.11 5.36 -15.26
C LEU A 246 -4.81 6.19 -15.25
N TYR A 247 -3.97 6.02 -14.24
CA TYR A 247 -2.72 6.76 -14.13
C TYR A 247 -1.67 6.32 -15.16
N ARG A 248 -1.68 5.06 -15.57
CA ARG A 248 -0.74 4.51 -16.55
C ARG A 248 -1.17 4.75 -18.00
N LEU A 249 -2.47 4.56 -18.32
CA LEU A 249 -2.99 4.56 -19.68
C LEU A 249 -3.86 5.79 -20.02
N GLY A 250 -4.28 6.57 -19.00
CA GLY A 250 -5.18 7.71 -19.18
C GLY A 250 -6.69 7.37 -19.15
N TYR A 251 -7.06 6.09 -19.03
CA TYR A 251 -8.45 5.63 -18.90
C TYR A 251 -8.55 4.48 -17.89
N GLY A 252 -9.65 4.45 -17.13
CA GLY A 252 -9.94 3.43 -16.15
C GLY A 252 -10.61 2.19 -16.76
N PHE A 253 -11.08 1.30 -15.88
CA PHE A 253 -11.84 0.11 -16.30
C PHE A 253 -13.23 0.47 -16.80
N THR A 254 -13.72 -0.28 -17.81
CA THR A 254 -15.14 -0.37 -18.15
C THR A 254 -15.91 -0.99 -16.98
N ARG A 255 -17.24 -1.00 -17.10
CA ARG A 255 -18.10 -1.62 -16.07
C ARG A 255 -17.84 -3.13 -15.97
N GLU A 256 -17.69 -3.79 -17.10
CA GLU A 256 -17.42 -5.23 -17.21
C GLU A 256 -16.05 -5.60 -16.65
N GLU A 257 -15.01 -4.88 -17.04
CA GLU A 257 -13.64 -5.09 -16.54
C GLU A 257 -13.55 -4.86 -15.02
N ARG A 258 -14.28 -3.86 -14.50
CA ARG A 258 -14.33 -3.60 -13.07
C ARG A 258 -15.03 -4.72 -12.31
N ARG A 259 -16.09 -5.28 -12.89
CA ARG A 259 -16.78 -6.43 -12.32
C ARG A 259 -15.89 -7.66 -12.29
N ALA A 260 -15.20 -7.96 -13.38
CA ALA A 260 -14.26 -9.08 -13.46
C ALA A 260 -13.12 -8.95 -12.43
N ALA A 261 -12.50 -7.75 -12.34
CA ALA A 261 -11.46 -7.47 -11.35
C ALA A 261 -11.97 -7.60 -9.91
N TYR A 262 -13.22 -7.26 -9.66
CA TYR A 262 -13.84 -7.44 -8.36
C TYR A 262 -14.08 -8.91 -8.02
N GLU A 263 -14.62 -9.69 -8.96
CA GLU A 263 -14.90 -11.12 -8.78
C GLU A 263 -13.61 -11.91 -8.48
N GLU A 264 -12.54 -11.63 -9.23
CA GLU A 264 -11.20 -12.18 -8.97
C GLU A 264 -10.67 -11.78 -7.58
N ALA A 265 -10.77 -10.49 -7.26
CA ALA A 265 -10.32 -9.97 -5.97
C ALA A 265 -11.15 -10.51 -4.79
N LEU A 266 -12.41 -10.89 -4.99
CA LEU A 266 -13.28 -11.43 -3.95
C LEU A 266 -12.80 -12.80 -3.46
N GLU A 267 -12.35 -13.67 -4.36
CA GLU A 267 -11.79 -14.97 -3.96
C GLU A 267 -10.49 -14.80 -3.15
N ASN A 268 -9.60 -13.95 -3.62
CA ASN A 268 -8.40 -13.57 -2.85
C ASN A 268 -8.77 -12.93 -1.50
N GLY A 269 -9.81 -12.10 -1.48
CA GLY A 269 -10.33 -11.43 -0.30
C GLY A 269 -10.84 -12.40 0.78
N LYS A 270 -11.50 -13.48 0.39
CA LYS A 270 -11.95 -14.53 1.32
C LYS A 270 -10.76 -15.20 2.03
N GLN A 271 -9.71 -15.53 1.29
CA GLN A 271 -8.51 -16.14 1.85
C GLN A 271 -7.80 -15.16 2.81
N ILE A 272 -7.65 -13.90 2.41
CA ILE A 272 -7.03 -12.86 3.22
C ILE A 272 -7.84 -12.59 4.48
N ALA A 273 -9.17 -12.49 4.37
CA ALA A 273 -10.05 -12.29 5.52
C ALA A 273 -9.96 -13.44 6.52
N GLY A 274 -9.88 -14.69 6.06
CA GLY A 274 -9.63 -15.86 6.89
C GLY A 274 -8.31 -15.75 7.65
N MET A 275 -7.21 -15.48 6.94
CA MET A 275 -5.88 -15.33 7.58
C MET A 275 -5.85 -14.19 8.60
N LEU A 276 -6.50 -13.06 8.31
CA LEU A 276 -6.58 -11.92 9.24
C LEU A 276 -7.38 -12.31 10.49
N LEU A 277 -8.52 -12.98 10.33
CA LEU A 277 -9.35 -13.45 11.44
C LEU A 277 -8.61 -14.44 12.33
N ASP A 278 -7.88 -15.38 11.74
CA ASP A 278 -7.05 -16.34 12.49
C ASP A 278 -5.93 -15.62 13.26
N GLY A 279 -5.32 -14.59 12.65
CA GLY A 279 -4.33 -13.74 13.32
C GLY A 279 -4.90 -12.98 14.52
N LEU A 280 -6.14 -12.50 14.43
CA LEU A 280 -6.83 -11.82 15.52
C LEU A 280 -7.22 -12.79 16.66
N ARG A 281 -7.52 -14.05 16.35
CA ARG A 281 -7.92 -15.08 17.33
C ARG A 281 -6.75 -15.72 18.08
N LYS A 282 -5.54 -15.69 17.51
CA LYS A 282 -4.35 -16.23 18.19
C LYS A 282 -4.00 -15.33 19.38
N PRO A 283 -3.96 -15.87 20.63
CA PRO A 283 -3.50 -15.08 21.76
C PRO A 283 -2.06 -14.64 21.48
N ARG A 284 -1.79 -13.34 21.63
CA ARG A 284 -0.42 -12.82 21.60
C ARG A 284 0.35 -13.56 22.67
N ALA A 285 1.35 -14.39 22.32
CA ALA A 285 2.24 -15.01 23.27
C ALA A 285 2.86 -13.89 24.10
N VAL A 286 2.43 -13.76 25.35
CA VAL A 286 3.07 -12.88 26.33
C VAL A 286 4.46 -13.48 26.54
N PRO A 287 5.56 -12.77 26.26
CA PRO A 287 6.89 -13.29 26.56
C PRO A 287 6.93 -13.60 28.06
N PRO A 288 7.46 -14.76 28.45
CA PRO A 288 7.49 -15.15 29.87
C PRO A 288 8.16 -14.06 30.69
N ALA A 289 7.54 -13.71 31.82
CA ALA A 289 7.96 -12.62 32.71
C ALA A 289 9.38 -12.80 33.29
N ASP A 290 10.00 -13.96 33.09
CA ASP A 290 11.34 -14.31 33.63
C ASP A 290 12.51 -13.68 32.89
N SER A 291 12.31 -13.14 31.66
CA SER A 291 13.42 -12.51 30.93
C SER A 291 13.87 -11.16 31.52
N LYS A 292 12.99 -10.47 32.27
CA LYS A 292 13.33 -9.21 32.97
C LYS A 292 14.09 -9.43 34.29
N ARG A 293 13.89 -10.55 34.97
CA ARG A 293 14.65 -10.90 36.20
C ARG A 293 16.05 -11.36 35.91
N ALA A 294 16.26 -12.08 34.79
CA ALA A 294 17.60 -12.56 34.42
C ALA A 294 18.56 -11.44 33.96
N ALA A 295 18.03 -10.35 33.38
CA ALA A 295 18.83 -9.20 32.97
C ALA A 295 19.25 -8.31 34.15
N MET A 296 18.48 -8.29 35.24
CA MET A 296 18.77 -7.48 36.42
C MET A 296 19.79 -8.14 37.37
N HIS A 297 20.00 -9.46 37.30
CA HIS A 297 21.01 -10.20 38.09
C HIS A 297 22.39 -10.30 37.41
N ARG A 298 22.56 -9.78 36.19
CA ARG A 298 23.88 -9.70 35.50
C ARG A 298 24.49 -8.30 35.54
N ALA A 299 23.88 -7.35 36.22
CA ALA A 299 24.36 -5.96 36.32
C ALA A 299 24.68 -5.54 37.76
N ILE A 300 24.96 -6.52 38.64
CA ILE A 300 25.58 -6.31 39.99
C ILE A 300 26.91 -7.04 40.04
#